data_db82127043eb2366c77e7be8283113ad
#
_entry.id   db82127043eb2366c77e7be8283113ad
#
_cell.length_a   1.000
_cell.length_b   1.000
_cell.length_c   1.000
_cell.angle_alpha   90.00
_cell.angle_beta   90.00
_cell.angle_gamma   90.00
#
_symmetry.space_group_name_H-M   'P 1'
#
loop_
_entity.id
_entity.type
_entity.pdbx_description
1 polymer ?
#
loop_
_entity_poly.entity_id
_entity_poly.type
_entity_poly.pdbx_seq_one_letter_code
_entity_poly.pdbx_strand_id
1 'polypeptide(L)'
;MNVAEVQTYNGWSNYETWLANLWLTNDASSYALLREAISKDAWRTYEQAEWLEMMLRYQLDDEIDVPCLWQDLLRAAFGRIDWSEIIENNFE
;
A
#
# COMPACT_ATOMS: atom_id res chain seq x y z
N MET A 1 -14.55 21.53 -1.68
CA MET A 1 -13.66 21.36 -1.54
C MET A 1 -12.78 21.47 -2.17
N ASN A 2 -12.16 21.66 -2.21
CA ASN A 2 -11.35 21.72 -2.75
C ASN A 2 -10.41 21.20 -2.72
N VAL A 3 -10.29 20.88 -2.78
CA VAL A 3 -9.45 20.38 -2.79
C VAL A 3 -8.30 20.63 -2.82
N ALA A 4 -8.26 21.21 -3.08
CA ALA A 4 -7.09 21.57 -3.39
C ALA A 4 -6.24 21.28 -2.47
N GLU A 5 -6.46 21.56 -1.72
CA GLU A 5 -5.76 21.45 -0.90
C GLU A 5 -5.24 20.36 -0.53
N VAL A 6 -5.47 19.79 -0.80
CA VAL A 6 -5.14 18.80 -0.39
C VAL A 6 -4.09 18.13 -0.85
N GLN A 7 -3.33 18.67 -1.44
CA GLN A 7 -2.33 18.07 -2.10
C GLN A 7 -1.31 17.48 -1.27
N THR A 8 -1.15 17.78 -0.05
CA THR A 8 -0.12 17.15 0.69
C THR A 8 -0.79 16.24 1.67
N TYR A 9 -0.57 15.02 1.64
CA TYR A 9 -1.13 14.06 2.55
C TYR A 9 -0.07 13.73 3.58
N ASN A 10 0.24 14.70 4.42
CA ASN A 10 1.27 14.57 5.45
C ASN A 10 2.62 14.16 4.89
N GLY A 11 2.94 14.71 3.71
CA GLY A 11 4.20 14.41 3.06
C GLY A 11 4.17 13.24 2.10
N TRP A 12 3.06 12.52 2.01
CA TRP A 12 2.95 11.39 1.09
C TRP A 12 2.66 11.86 -0.32
N SER A 13 3.08 11.10 -1.31
CA SER A 13 3.00 11.54 -2.70
C SER A 13 1.58 11.59 -3.24
N ASN A 14 0.66 10.79 -2.70
CA ASN A 14 -0.74 10.86 -3.10
C ASN A 14 -1.62 10.29 -2.00
N TYR A 15 -2.92 10.47 -2.17
CA TYR A 15 -3.89 10.05 -1.17
C TYR A 15 -3.89 8.56 -0.95
N GLU A 16 -3.82 7.79 -2.04
CA GLU A 16 -3.87 6.33 -1.94
C GLU A 16 -2.70 5.79 -1.15
N THR A 17 -1.51 6.37 -1.33
CA THR A 17 -0.33 5.93 -0.59
C THR A 17 -0.46 6.27 0.89
N TRP A 18 -0.93 7.48 1.20
CA TRP A 18 -1.18 7.88 2.59
C TRP A 18 -2.19 6.93 3.24
N LEU A 19 -3.29 6.65 2.54
CA LEU A 19 -4.35 5.80 3.07
C LEU A 19 -3.85 4.37 3.29
N ALA A 20 -3.10 3.84 2.33
CA ALA A 20 -2.53 2.50 2.46
C ALA A 20 -1.61 2.43 3.68
N ASN A 21 -0.76 3.43 3.86
CA ASN A 21 0.12 3.47 5.02
C ASN A 21 -0.67 3.52 6.32
N LEU A 22 -1.75 4.28 6.33
CA LEU A 22 -2.58 4.39 7.53
C LEU A 22 -3.11 3.01 7.94
N TRP A 23 -3.66 2.27 6.99
CA TRP A 23 -4.19 0.94 7.29
C TRP A 23 -3.09 -0.06 7.62
N LEU A 24 -1.97 -0.02 6.89
CA LEU A 24 -0.87 -0.95 7.13
C LEU A 24 -0.24 -0.76 8.50
N THR A 25 -0.33 0.43 9.06
CA THR A 25 0.28 0.69 10.37
C THR A 25 -0.72 0.61 11.51
N ASN A 26 -2.02 0.51 11.20
CA ASN A 26 -3.05 0.48 12.24
C ASN A 26 -3.82 -0.82 12.31
N ASP A 27 -3.69 -1.69 11.32
CA ASP A 27 -4.35 -2.98 11.32
C ASP A 27 -3.30 -4.05 11.58
N ALA A 28 -3.51 -4.86 12.63
CA ALA A 28 -2.48 -5.78 13.10
C ALA A 28 -1.99 -6.76 12.02
N SER A 29 -2.91 -7.35 11.26
CA SER A 29 -2.50 -8.34 10.27
C SER A 29 -1.78 -7.69 9.09
N SER A 30 -2.21 -6.47 8.69
CA SER A 30 -1.53 -5.74 7.62
C SER A 30 -0.17 -5.25 8.08
N TYR A 31 -0.07 -4.83 9.34
CA TYR A 31 1.20 -4.39 9.89
C TYR A 31 2.21 -5.53 9.91
N ALA A 32 1.76 -6.74 10.20
CA ALA A 32 2.64 -7.90 10.17
C ALA A 32 3.24 -8.13 8.78
N LEU A 33 2.45 -7.93 7.73
CA LEU A 33 2.96 -8.03 6.37
C LEU A 33 3.99 -6.95 6.07
N LEU A 34 3.71 -5.73 6.50
CA LEU A 34 4.66 -4.62 6.31
C LEU A 34 5.98 -4.91 7.01
N ARG A 35 5.93 -5.37 8.24
CA ARG A 35 7.15 -5.68 8.99
C ARG A 35 7.89 -6.85 8.36
N GLU A 36 7.17 -7.82 7.83
CA GLU A 36 7.82 -8.93 7.15
C GLU A 36 8.56 -8.46 5.90
N ALA A 37 7.93 -7.58 5.12
CA ALA A 37 8.59 -7.02 3.93
C ALA A 37 9.89 -6.32 4.32
N ILE A 38 9.83 -5.48 5.36
CA ILE A 38 10.97 -4.70 5.79
C ILE A 38 12.08 -5.60 6.35
N SER A 39 11.70 -6.73 6.94
CA SER A 39 12.67 -7.64 7.53
C SER A 39 13.54 -8.37 6.51
N LYS A 40 13.23 -8.23 5.23
CA LYS A 40 14.04 -8.88 4.18
C LYS A 40 15.26 -8.00 3.87
N ASP A 41 16.19 -8.00 4.79
CA ASP A 41 17.33 -7.10 4.77
C ASP A 41 18.20 -7.17 3.53
N ALA A 42 18.32 -8.35 2.95
CA ALA A 42 19.16 -8.53 1.77
C ALA A 42 18.51 -7.98 0.49
N TRP A 43 17.25 -7.60 0.57
CA TRP A 43 16.49 -7.13 -0.58
C TRP A 43 16.60 -5.62 -0.69
N ARG A 44 16.52 -5.12 -1.91
CA ARG A 44 16.42 -3.68 -2.14
C ARG A 44 15.01 -3.21 -1.82
N THR A 45 14.87 -1.91 -1.59
CA THR A 45 13.56 -1.34 -1.24
C THR A 45 12.49 -1.73 -2.25
N TYR A 46 12.81 -1.67 -3.55
CA TYR A 46 11.79 -1.97 -4.55
C TYR A 46 11.40 -3.45 -4.53
N GLU A 47 12.30 -4.32 -4.12
CA GLU A 47 11.98 -5.74 -4.00
C GLU A 47 11.06 -5.99 -2.81
N GLN A 48 11.33 -5.32 -1.70
CA GLN A 48 10.47 -5.40 -0.53
C GLN A 48 9.08 -4.86 -0.86
N ALA A 49 9.04 -3.77 -1.62
CA ALA A 49 7.78 -3.14 -2.02
C ALA A 49 6.98 -4.05 -2.95
N GLU A 50 7.65 -4.70 -3.90
CA GLU A 50 6.97 -5.62 -4.80
C GLU A 50 6.38 -6.81 -4.06
N TRP A 51 7.12 -7.32 -3.09
CA TRP A 51 6.62 -8.44 -2.28
C TRP A 51 5.38 -8.03 -1.50
N LEU A 52 5.42 -6.86 -0.88
CA LEU A 52 4.29 -6.36 -0.09
C LEU A 52 3.07 -6.17 -0.98
N GLU A 53 3.27 -5.55 -2.13
CA GLU A 53 2.19 -5.34 -3.09
C GLU A 53 1.58 -6.67 -3.52
N MET A 54 2.43 -7.64 -3.82
CA MET A 54 1.97 -8.95 -4.27
C MET A 54 1.11 -9.63 -3.21
N MET A 55 1.57 -9.59 -1.96
CA MET A 55 0.83 -10.24 -0.88
C MET A 55 -0.53 -9.59 -0.66
N LEU A 56 -0.57 -8.26 -0.74
CA LEU A 56 -1.84 -7.55 -0.56
C LEU A 56 -2.76 -7.74 -1.77
N ARG A 57 -2.17 -7.86 -2.96
CA ARG A 57 -2.98 -8.14 -4.15
C ARG A 57 -3.64 -9.51 -4.08
N TYR A 58 -2.94 -10.49 -3.51
CA TYR A 58 -3.57 -11.80 -3.29
C TYR A 58 -4.75 -11.67 -2.35
N GLN A 59 -4.65 -10.84 -1.30
CA GLN A 59 -5.78 -10.62 -0.41
C GLN A 59 -6.94 -9.97 -1.15
N LEU A 60 -6.66 -8.97 -1.98
CA LEU A 60 -7.70 -8.30 -2.75
C LEU A 60 -8.42 -9.29 -3.66
N ASP A 61 -7.65 -10.12 -4.38
CA ASP A 61 -8.21 -11.07 -5.32
C ASP A 61 -9.02 -12.14 -4.60
N ASP A 62 -8.63 -12.49 -3.38
CA ASP A 62 -9.36 -13.47 -2.59
C ASP A 62 -10.67 -12.89 -2.04
N GLU A 63 -10.64 -11.62 -1.62
CA GLU A 63 -11.81 -10.97 -1.07
C GLU A 63 -12.86 -10.65 -2.13
N ILE A 64 -12.39 -10.24 -3.31
CA ILE A 64 -13.27 -9.86 -4.41
C ILE A 64 -12.83 -10.69 -5.61
N ASP A 65 -13.38 -11.89 -5.72
CA ASP A 65 -12.89 -12.88 -6.66
C ASP A 65 -13.68 -12.95 -7.96
N VAL A 66 -14.64 -12.05 -8.15
CA VAL A 66 -15.38 -11.99 -9.41
C VAL A 66 -15.20 -10.62 -10.05
N PRO A 67 -15.13 -10.54 -11.38
CA PRO A 67 -15.04 -9.26 -12.06
C PRO A 67 -16.27 -8.41 -11.75
N CYS A 68 -16.04 -7.19 -11.27
CA CYS A 68 -17.12 -6.28 -10.92
C CYS A 68 -16.54 -4.87 -10.79
N LEU A 69 -17.44 -3.91 -10.66
CA LEU A 69 -17.06 -2.51 -10.50
C LEU A 69 -16.05 -2.31 -9.36
N TRP A 70 -16.31 -2.97 -8.23
CA TRP A 70 -15.46 -2.78 -7.05
C TRP A 70 -14.07 -3.32 -7.27
N GLN A 71 -13.95 -4.47 -7.94
CA GLN A 71 -12.64 -5.04 -8.24
C GLN A 71 -11.83 -4.11 -9.11
N ASP A 72 -12.46 -3.55 -10.16
CA ASP A 72 -11.77 -2.64 -11.07
C ASP A 72 -11.34 -1.36 -10.36
N LEU A 73 -12.23 -0.80 -9.54
CA LEU A 73 -11.91 0.42 -8.80
C LEU A 73 -10.76 0.19 -7.82
N LEU A 74 -10.77 -0.94 -7.13
CA LEU A 74 -9.73 -1.24 -6.16
C LEU A 74 -8.39 -1.50 -6.85
N ARG A 75 -8.41 -2.17 -8.00
CA ARG A 75 -7.18 -2.39 -8.75
C ARG A 75 -6.61 -1.09 -9.28
N ALA A 76 -7.47 -0.16 -9.70
CA ALA A 76 -7.02 1.15 -10.15
C ALA A 76 -6.36 1.91 -9.00
N ALA A 77 -7.00 1.92 -7.83
CA ALA A 77 -6.44 2.58 -6.66
C ALA A 77 -5.13 1.92 -6.23
N PHE A 78 -5.08 0.60 -6.29
CA PHE A 78 -3.90 -0.17 -5.95
C PHE A 78 -2.70 0.25 -6.80
N GLY A 79 -2.94 0.50 -8.08
CA GLY A 79 -1.88 0.91 -8.99
C GLY A 79 -1.33 2.30 -8.71
N ARG A 80 -2.02 3.11 -7.91
CA ARG A 80 -1.54 4.45 -7.57
C ARG A 80 -0.71 4.48 -6.29
N ILE A 81 -0.70 3.39 -5.53
CA ILE A 81 0.01 3.34 -4.27
C ILE A 81 1.51 3.22 -4.54
N ASP A 82 2.29 4.08 -3.93
CA ASP A 82 3.75 4.02 -4.02
C ASP A 82 4.25 3.16 -2.87
N TRP A 83 4.37 1.89 -3.12
CA TRP A 83 4.76 0.90 -2.10
C TRP A 83 6.16 1.15 -1.58
N SER A 84 7.07 1.61 -2.46
CA SER A 84 8.44 1.92 -2.04
C SER A 84 8.46 3.06 -1.03
N GLU A 85 7.61 4.05 -1.23
CA GLU A 85 7.52 5.16 -0.29
C GLU A 85 7.08 4.68 1.08
N ILE A 86 6.13 3.72 1.11
CA ILE A 86 5.67 3.16 2.38
C ILE A 86 6.81 2.41 3.07
N ILE A 87 7.54 1.60 2.32
CA ILE A 87 8.68 0.87 2.87
C ILE A 87 9.69 1.85 3.46
N GLU A 88 10.05 2.87 2.68
CA GLU A 88 11.07 3.83 3.09
C GLU A 88 10.69 4.58 4.36
N ASN A 89 9.42 4.92 4.47
CA ASN A 89 8.97 5.70 5.63
C ASN A 89 8.77 4.85 6.89
N ASN A 90 8.74 3.55 6.76
CA ASN A 90 8.58 2.65 7.90
C ASN A 90 9.83 1.85 8.20
N PHE A 91 10.88 2.07 7.43
CA PHE A 91 12.11 1.34 7.60
C PHE A 91 12.84 1.84 8.84
N GLU A 92 13.30 0.92 9.67
CA GLU A 92 14.00 1.34 10.87
C GLU A 92 15.30 0.63 11.02
#